data_10582ad01e78b8b6e81bc1dc820eee8c
#
_entry.id   10582ad01e78b8b6e81bc1dc820eee8c
#
_cell.length_a   1.000
_cell.length_b   1.000
_cell.length_c   1.000
_cell.angle_alpha   90.00
_cell.angle_beta   90.00
_cell.angle_gamma   90.00
#
_symmetry.space_group_name_H-M   'P 1'
#
loop_
_entity.id
_entity.type
_entity.pdbx_description
1 polymer ?
#
loop_
_entity_poly.entity_id
_entity_poly.type
_entity_poly.pdbx_seq_one_letter_code
_entity_poly.pdbx_strand_id
1 'polypeptide(L)'
;MFSYLWVTAGFAMVIIGAGLSAIPRDVLEAARTDGASEFQVFRRVTVPLLAPVLTVVFVTQIIGVLKIFDLILSIAPGSSQDDAATLAFVMWQKSFSGQNLFGLGSAISTFLLILFLPFLILNVRRFRSEA
;
A
#
# COMPACT_ATOMS: atom_id res chain seq x y z
N MET A 1 -5.91 -6.69 -12.83
CA MET A 1 -5.35 -5.51 -12.18
C MET A 1 -6.35 -4.39 -11.93
N PHE A 2 -7.22 -4.03 -12.85
CA PHE A 2 -8.22 -2.96 -12.67
C PHE A 2 -9.16 -3.18 -11.47
N SER A 3 -9.62 -4.42 -11.25
CA SER A 3 -10.53 -4.75 -10.13
C SER A 3 -9.87 -4.48 -8.77
N TYR A 4 -8.60 -4.81 -8.63
CA TYR A 4 -7.85 -4.54 -7.41
C TYR A 4 -7.66 -3.04 -7.17
N LEU A 5 -7.28 -2.30 -8.22
CA LEU A 5 -7.16 -0.84 -8.14
C LEU A 5 -8.49 -0.18 -7.75
N TRP A 6 -9.59 -0.68 -8.28
CA TRP A 6 -10.92 -0.15 -7.95
C TRP A 6 -11.25 -0.27 -6.46
N VAL A 7 -11.06 -1.45 -5.89
CA VAL A 7 -11.34 -1.71 -4.46
C VAL A 7 -10.41 -0.91 -3.56
N THR A 8 -9.11 -0.92 -3.88
CA THR A 8 -8.09 -0.28 -3.02
C THR A 8 -8.09 1.24 -3.16
N ALA A 9 -8.46 1.79 -4.32
CA ALA A 9 -8.60 3.23 -4.53
C ALA A 9 -9.72 3.80 -3.66
N GLY A 10 -10.87 3.12 -3.55
CA GLY A 10 -11.96 3.54 -2.68
C GLY A 10 -11.54 3.62 -1.21
N PHE A 11 -10.83 2.61 -0.72
CA PHE A 11 -10.29 2.58 0.63
C PHE A 11 -9.29 3.72 0.88
N ALA A 12 -8.33 3.90 -0.04
CA ALA A 12 -7.35 4.98 0.04
C ALA A 12 -8.02 6.37 0.04
N MET A 13 -9.04 6.56 -0.80
CA MET A 13 -9.80 7.80 -0.90
C MET A 13 -10.49 8.17 0.42
N VAL A 14 -11.10 7.20 1.10
CA VAL A 14 -11.76 7.43 2.39
C VAL A 14 -10.74 7.83 3.46
N ILE A 15 -9.61 7.14 3.56
CA ILE A 15 -8.59 7.44 4.57
C ILE A 15 -7.94 8.80 4.32
N ILE A 16 -7.58 9.10 3.06
CA ILE A 16 -7.00 10.40 2.70
C ILE A 16 -8.02 11.53 2.92
N GLY A 17 -9.28 11.30 2.59
CA GLY A 17 -10.36 12.25 2.82
C GLY A 17 -10.57 12.55 4.31
N ALA A 18 -10.53 11.52 5.16
CA ALA A 18 -10.60 11.68 6.61
C ALA A 18 -9.39 12.48 7.14
N GLY A 19 -8.18 12.15 6.67
CA GLY A 19 -6.96 12.89 7.01
C GLY A 19 -7.02 14.36 6.59
N LEU A 20 -7.54 14.63 5.39
CA LEU A 20 -7.71 16.00 4.89
C LEU A 20 -8.71 16.79 5.74
N SER A 21 -9.80 16.15 6.17
CA SER A 21 -10.81 16.76 7.03
C SER A 21 -10.31 17.04 8.45
N ALA A 22 -9.28 16.34 8.90
CA ALA A 22 -8.66 16.53 10.20
C ALA A 22 -7.70 17.73 10.25
N ILE A 23 -7.34 18.32 9.10
CA ILE A 23 -6.48 19.51 9.05
C ILE A 23 -7.29 20.72 9.54
N PRO A 24 -6.83 21.46 10.58
CA PRO A 24 -7.51 22.64 11.06
C PRO A 24 -7.59 23.72 9.96
N ARG A 25 -8.77 24.29 9.78
CA ARG A 25 -8.98 25.36 8.78
C ARG A 25 -8.13 26.59 9.06
N ASP A 26 -7.93 26.90 10.33
CA ASP A 26 -7.15 28.04 10.78
C ASP A 26 -5.72 28.02 10.23
N VAL A 27 -5.10 26.84 10.10
CA VAL A 27 -3.76 26.68 9.54
C VAL A 27 -3.74 27.02 8.05
N LEU A 28 -4.78 26.63 7.32
CA LEU A 28 -4.90 26.91 5.89
C LEU A 28 -5.20 28.40 5.64
N GLU A 29 -6.05 29.00 6.49
CA GLU A 29 -6.40 30.41 6.41
C GLU A 29 -5.20 31.31 6.80
N ALA A 30 -4.45 30.94 7.83
CA ALA A 30 -3.22 31.63 8.18
C ALA A 30 -2.21 31.67 7.02
N ALA A 31 -1.97 30.52 6.38
CA ALA A 31 -1.08 30.46 5.23
C ALA A 31 -1.53 31.31 4.04
N ARG A 32 -2.86 31.40 3.82
CA ARG A 32 -3.44 32.28 2.80
C ARG A 32 -3.28 33.77 3.15
N THR A 33 -3.46 34.10 4.44
CA THR A 33 -3.27 35.48 4.94
C THR A 33 -1.83 35.92 4.80
N ASP A 34 -0.87 35.00 4.94
CA ASP A 34 0.56 35.24 4.69
C ASP A 34 0.91 35.38 3.20
N GLY A 35 -0.10 35.35 2.30
CA GLY A 35 0.08 35.56 0.88
C GLY A 35 0.50 34.33 0.09
N ALA A 36 0.40 33.12 0.68
CA ALA A 36 0.72 31.89 -0.03
C ALA A 36 -0.36 31.59 -1.10
N SER A 37 0.09 31.25 -2.32
CA SER A 37 -0.81 30.76 -3.37
C SER A 37 -1.39 29.40 -2.98
N GLU A 38 -2.54 29.01 -3.55
CA GLU A 38 -3.19 27.71 -3.28
C GLU A 38 -2.26 26.51 -3.54
N PHE A 39 -1.40 26.60 -4.54
CA PHE A 39 -0.39 25.57 -4.79
C PHE A 39 0.69 25.52 -3.70
N GLN A 40 1.08 26.68 -3.15
CA GLN A 40 2.02 26.73 -2.02
C GLN A 40 1.40 26.19 -0.74
N VAL A 41 0.13 26.52 -0.46
CA VAL A 41 -0.64 25.96 0.65
C VAL A 41 -0.73 24.45 0.53
N PHE A 42 -1.09 23.93 -0.65
CA PHE A 42 -1.15 22.50 -0.89
C PHE A 42 0.20 21.82 -0.64
N ARG A 43 1.28 22.30 -1.27
CA ARG A 43 2.59 21.63 -1.22
C ARG A 43 3.31 21.80 0.11
N ARG A 44 3.22 22.97 0.77
CA ARG A 44 4.00 23.30 1.99
C ARG A 44 3.24 23.10 3.28
N VAL A 45 1.91 23.05 3.24
CA VAL A 45 1.07 22.90 4.44
C VAL A 45 0.29 21.59 4.39
N THR A 46 -0.55 21.40 3.36
CA THR A 46 -1.45 20.25 3.30
C THR A 46 -0.70 18.93 3.14
N VAL A 47 0.23 18.82 2.21
CA VAL A 47 0.97 17.57 1.94
C VAL A 47 1.83 17.15 3.14
N PRO A 48 2.60 18.03 3.81
CA PRO A 48 3.34 17.66 5.00
C PRO A 48 2.44 17.20 6.16
N LEU A 49 1.31 17.88 6.39
CA LEU A 49 0.35 17.49 7.43
C LEU A 49 -0.35 16.16 7.12
N LEU A 50 -0.54 15.85 5.84
CA LEU A 50 -1.09 14.58 5.37
C LEU A 50 -0.04 13.46 5.30
N ALA A 51 1.25 13.76 5.41
CA ALA A 51 2.31 12.78 5.22
C ALA A 51 2.18 11.52 6.08
N PRO A 52 1.79 11.58 7.38
CA PRO A 52 1.58 10.39 8.18
C PRO A 52 0.43 9.52 7.62
N VAL A 53 -0.68 10.13 7.23
CA VAL A 53 -1.82 9.42 6.63
C VAL A 53 -1.45 8.79 5.30
N LEU A 54 -0.77 9.54 4.42
CA LEU A 54 -0.28 9.04 3.14
C LEU A 54 0.67 7.86 3.32
N THR A 55 1.52 7.89 4.35
CA THR A 55 2.43 6.79 4.66
C THR A 55 1.68 5.52 5.04
N VAL A 56 0.65 5.63 5.89
CA VAL A 56 -0.19 4.49 6.27
C VAL A 56 -0.88 3.89 5.05
N VAL A 57 -1.50 4.73 4.22
CA VAL A 57 -2.17 4.29 2.99
C VAL A 57 -1.17 3.60 2.06
N PHE A 58 -0.02 4.20 1.81
CA PHE A 58 1.01 3.66 0.92
C PHE A 58 1.51 2.28 1.38
N VAL A 59 1.80 2.14 2.68
CA VAL A 59 2.25 0.86 3.24
C VAL A 59 1.16 -0.19 3.17
N THR A 60 -0.08 0.16 3.51
CA THR A 60 -1.21 -0.76 3.42
C THR A 60 -1.40 -1.24 1.98
N GLN A 61 -1.24 -0.36 1.00
CA GLN A 61 -1.31 -0.72 -0.41
C GLN A 61 -0.17 -1.65 -0.85
N ILE A 62 1.06 -1.39 -0.43
CA ILE A 62 2.19 -2.29 -0.72
C ILE A 62 1.94 -3.68 -0.12
N ILE A 63 1.50 -3.76 1.15
CA ILE A 63 1.15 -5.03 1.79
C ILE A 63 0.06 -5.75 0.99
N GLY A 64 -0.97 -5.03 0.59
CA GLY A 64 -2.07 -5.57 -0.20
C GLY A 64 -1.59 -6.16 -1.53
N VAL A 65 -0.75 -5.42 -2.26
CA VAL A 65 -0.19 -5.89 -3.55
C VAL A 65 0.65 -7.16 -3.39
N LEU A 66 1.50 -7.21 -2.36
CA LEU A 66 2.34 -8.39 -2.09
C LEU A 66 1.52 -9.64 -1.71
N LYS A 67 0.33 -9.43 -1.17
CA LYS A 67 -0.61 -10.49 -0.76
C LYS A 67 -1.68 -10.80 -1.80
N ILE A 68 -1.61 -10.25 -3.01
CA ILE A 68 -2.57 -10.57 -4.09
C ILE A 68 -2.39 -12.05 -4.47
N PHE A 69 -3.27 -12.88 -3.94
CA PHE A 69 -3.34 -14.31 -4.18
C PHE A 69 -4.79 -14.70 -4.46
N ASP A 70 -5.68 -14.33 -3.56
CA ASP A 70 -7.11 -14.71 -3.59
C ASP A 70 -7.80 -14.19 -4.85
N LEU A 71 -7.40 -12.99 -5.29
CA LEU A 71 -7.96 -12.36 -6.48
C LEU A 71 -7.61 -13.15 -7.75
N ILE A 72 -6.37 -13.64 -7.84
CA ILE A 72 -5.91 -14.43 -8.99
C ILE A 72 -6.66 -15.76 -9.04
N LEU A 73 -6.81 -16.43 -7.91
CA LEU A 73 -7.57 -17.68 -7.82
C LEU A 73 -9.06 -17.49 -8.19
N SER A 74 -9.64 -16.34 -7.82
CA SER A 74 -11.07 -16.10 -7.99
C SER A 74 -11.45 -15.57 -9.37
N ILE A 75 -10.58 -14.77 -10.00
CA ILE A 75 -10.92 -14.03 -11.22
C ILE A 75 -10.22 -14.59 -12.46
N ALA A 76 -9.01 -15.11 -12.33
CA ALA A 76 -8.27 -15.61 -13.47
C ALA A 76 -8.73 -17.05 -13.82
N PRO A 77 -9.18 -17.31 -15.05
CA PRO A 77 -9.39 -18.68 -15.53
C PRO A 77 -8.08 -19.47 -15.46
N GLY A 78 -8.16 -20.79 -15.25
CA GLY A 78 -6.99 -21.65 -15.09
C GLY A 78 -5.92 -21.49 -16.18
N SER A 79 -6.31 -21.20 -17.42
CA SER A 79 -5.41 -20.95 -18.56
C SER A 79 -4.69 -19.61 -18.53
N SER A 80 -5.16 -18.64 -17.72
CA SER A 80 -4.58 -17.28 -17.64
C SER A 80 -3.95 -17.00 -16.27
N GLN A 81 -3.92 -17.97 -15.35
CA GLN A 81 -3.35 -17.80 -14.02
C GLN A 81 -1.84 -17.57 -14.07
N ASP A 82 -1.14 -18.22 -15.00
CA ASP A 82 0.30 -18.08 -15.15
C ASP A 82 0.68 -16.67 -15.65
N ASP A 83 -0.13 -16.07 -16.53
CA ASP A 83 0.09 -14.71 -17.03
C ASP A 83 -0.17 -13.62 -15.96
N ALA A 84 -1.00 -13.94 -14.98
CA ALA A 84 -1.34 -13.06 -13.86
C ALA A 84 -0.55 -13.38 -12.57
N ALA A 85 0.41 -14.30 -12.64
CA ALA A 85 1.08 -14.84 -11.48
C ALA A 85 1.81 -13.77 -10.66
N THR A 86 1.47 -13.68 -9.37
CA THR A 86 2.26 -12.94 -8.37
C THR A 86 3.18 -13.90 -7.63
N LEU A 87 4.21 -13.37 -6.97
CA LEU A 87 5.12 -14.20 -6.16
C LEU A 87 4.38 -15.02 -5.09
N ALA A 88 3.33 -14.45 -4.49
CA ALA A 88 2.50 -15.14 -3.51
C ALA A 88 1.73 -16.31 -4.15
N PHE A 89 1.21 -16.13 -5.37
CA PHE A 89 0.54 -17.18 -6.11
C PHE A 89 1.50 -18.29 -6.52
N VAL A 90 2.68 -17.94 -7.05
CA VAL A 90 3.71 -18.92 -7.42
C VAL A 90 4.18 -19.73 -6.21
N MET A 91 4.38 -19.09 -5.06
CA MET A 91 4.70 -19.76 -3.81
C MET A 91 3.67 -20.83 -3.45
N TRP A 92 2.39 -20.47 -3.49
CA TRP A 92 1.29 -21.39 -3.20
C TRP A 92 1.23 -22.53 -4.23
N GLN A 93 1.31 -22.20 -5.51
CA GLN A 93 1.28 -23.18 -6.60
C GLN A 93 2.38 -24.23 -6.45
N LYS A 94 3.61 -23.80 -6.18
CA LYS A 94 4.76 -24.72 -6.00
C LYS A 94 4.67 -25.55 -4.72
N SER A 95 4.08 -25.01 -3.65
CA SER A 95 3.97 -25.69 -2.38
C SER A 95 2.78 -26.66 -2.32
N PHE A 96 1.61 -26.28 -2.86
CA PHE A 96 0.34 -26.94 -2.55
C PHE A 96 -0.42 -27.49 -3.77
N SER A 97 -0.11 -27.05 -5.00
CA SER A 97 -0.89 -27.49 -6.18
C SER A 97 -0.30 -28.74 -6.88
N GLY A 98 0.14 -29.74 -6.11
CA GLY A 98 0.49 -31.07 -6.59
C GLY A 98 1.97 -31.31 -6.89
N GLN A 99 2.81 -30.28 -7.01
CA GLN A 99 4.26 -30.44 -7.17
C GLN A 99 4.99 -30.67 -5.85
N ASN A 100 4.38 -30.33 -4.70
CA ASN A 100 4.90 -30.48 -3.35
C ASN A 100 6.36 -30.02 -3.16
N LEU A 101 6.76 -28.98 -3.90
CA LEU A 101 8.11 -28.41 -3.84
C LEU A 101 8.21 -27.42 -2.66
N PHE A 102 8.04 -27.91 -1.45
CA PHE A 102 8.06 -27.08 -0.24
C PHE A 102 9.36 -26.29 -0.07
N GLY A 103 10.50 -26.82 -0.52
CA GLY A 103 11.77 -26.11 -0.49
C GLY A 103 11.77 -24.84 -1.37
N LEU A 104 11.17 -24.93 -2.55
CA LEU A 104 11.05 -23.77 -3.46
C LEU A 104 10.01 -22.77 -2.94
N GLY A 105 8.90 -23.27 -2.42
CA GLY A 105 7.88 -22.42 -1.80
C GLY A 105 8.41 -21.66 -0.58
N SER A 106 9.19 -22.32 0.29
CA SER A 106 9.81 -21.66 1.44
C SER A 106 10.88 -20.64 1.04
N ALA A 107 11.64 -20.89 -0.03
CA ALA A 107 12.60 -19.92 -0.57
C ALA A 107 11.90 -18.65 -1.08
N ILE A 108 10.79 -18.79 -1.82
CA ILE A 108 9.99 -17.66 -2.30
C ILE A 108 9.39 -16.89 -1.11
N SER A 109 8.88 -17.60 -0.09
CA SER A 109 8.34 -16.97 1.13
C SER A 109 9.40 -16.16 1.87
N THR A 110 10.61 -16.69 2.00
CA THR A 110 11.74 -16.02 2.62
C THR A 110 12.16 -14.78 1.83
N PHE A 111 12.17 -14.89 0.50
CA PHE A 111 12.45 -13.75 -0.38
C PHE A 111 11.40 -12.63 -0.22
N LEU A 112 10.11 -12.99 -0.20
CA LEU A 112 9.03 -12.03 0.07
C LEU A 112 9.19 -11.36 1.43
N LEU A 113 9.56 -12.11 2.47
CA LEU A 113 9.81 -11.58 3.80
C LEU A 113 10.96 -10.57 3.80
N ILE A 114 12.09 -10.90 3.15
CA ILE A 114 13.25 -10.02 3.03
C ILE A 114 12.89 -8.73 2.27
N LEU A 115 12.09 -8.85 1.21
CA LEU A 115 11.61 -7.70 0.44
C LEU A 115 10.70 -6.80 1.27
N PHE A 116 9.93 -7.38 2.19
CA PHE A 116 8.97 -6.68 3.03
C PHE A 116 9.60 -6.00 4.26
N LEU A 117 10.67 -6.58 4.82
CA LEU A 117 11.34 -6.08 6.02
C LEU A 117 11.75 -4.60 5.96
N PRO A 118 12.38 -4.08 4.89
CA PRO A 118 12.76 -2.66 4.84
C PRO A 118 11.55 -1.73 4.92
N PHE A 119 10.42 -2.11 4.32
CA PHE A 119 9.19 -1.32 4.40
C PHE A 119 8.61 -1.32 5.82
N LEU A 120 8.63 -2.46 6.51
CA LEU A 120 8.22 -2.54 7.91
C LEU A 120 9.11 -1.69 8.82
N ILE A 121 10.43 -1.79 8.65
CA ILE A 121 11.40 -1.04 9.47
C ILE A 121 11.23 0.47 9.27
N LEU A 122 11.08 0.92 8.02
CA LEU A 122 10.86 2.33 7.72
C LEU A 122 9.56 2.84 8.35
N ASN A 123 8.51 2.04 8.31
CA ASN A 123 7.24 2.38 8.90
C ASN A 123 7.31 2.50 10.42
N VAL A 124 7.86 1.49 11.09
CA VAL A 124 8.02 1.48 12.55
C VAL A 124 8.92 2.64 13.02
N ARG A 125 10.01 2.93 12.29
CA ARG A 125 10.88 4.06 12.60
C ARG A 125 10.15 5.39 12.51
N ARG A 126 9.32 5.56 11.49
CA ARG A 126 8.58 6.82 11.28
C ARG A 126 7.53 7.03 12.38
N PHE A 127 6.76 6.00 12.74
CA PHE A 127 5.82 6.08 13.86
C PHE A 127 6.51 6.41 15.19
N ARG A 128 7.72 5.88 15.39
CA ARG A 128 8.48 6.13 16.63
C ARG A 128 9.08 7.54 16.70
N SER A 129 9.26 8.22 15.58
CA SER A 129 9.76 9.59 15.56
C SER A 129 8.67 10.65 15.71
N GLU A 130 7.39 10.24 15.59
CA GLU A 130 6.22 11.12 15.72
C GLU A 130 5.53 10.98 17.11
N ALA A 131 5.95 10.00 17.92
CA ALA A 131 5.52 9.77 19.30
C ALA A 131 6.50 10.36 20.28
#